data_a69798d96efc91478626ae730b4819cf
#
_entry.id   a69798d96efc91478626ae730b4819cf
#
_cell.length_a   1.000
_cell.length_b   1.000
_cell.length_c   1.000
_cell.angle_alpha   90.00
_cell.angle_beta   90.00
_cell.angle_gamma   90.00
#
_symmetry.space_group_name_H-M   'P 1'
#
loop_
_entity.id
_entity.type
_entity.pdbx_description
1 polymer ?
#
loop_
_entity_poly.entity_id
_entity_poly.type
_entity_poly.pdbx_seq_one_letter_code
_entity_poly.pdbx_strand_id
1 'polypeptide(L)'
;NYRQLVFTQSFDDGKSFEPSITIGAEELHSGKYFQHMSIDGHGGIHMAWLDGPAKMNATGFMEKDKSRDRGVRYTQSLDGGVTFETTKLIDANACPCCNVQTAADGEGSVYVSWRKVFGSGDTQVRDMVVAASTDGGKTFGAPVKIYDDGFQFKGCVHVGAPMAIDSEGTLHVAWYTGATERQGMYYATSTDNGQSFSEPMPILTGDWVPPQRIFITVDNDDTVWLTWEDATGLSTNEKSWRYGDTQALIFTAQVIDGELIRA
;
A
#
# COMPACT_ATOMS: atom_id res chain seq x y z
N ASN A 1 4.14 10.39 -24.04
CA ASN A 1 5.09 10.07 -22.98
C ASN A 1 4.34 9.33 -21.86
N TYR A 2 4.72 8.09 -21.60
CA TYR A 2 4.17 7.28 -20.49
C TYR A 2 4.96 7.57 -19.21
N ARG A 3 4.32 7.48 -18.04
CA ARG A 3 5.05 7.52 -16.77
C ARG A 3 5.88 6.25 -16.62
N GLN A 4 7.18 6.41 -16.50
CA GLN A 4 8.10 5.32 -16.23
C GLN A 4 8.40 5.24 -14.74
N LEU A 5 8.65 4.04 -14.25
CA LEU A 5 9.24 3.79 -12.95
C LEU A 5 10.74 3.58 -13.16
N VAL A 6 11.55 4.31 -12.43
CA VAL A 6 13.00 4.19 -12.47
C VAL A 6 13.54 3.93 -11.07
N PHE A 7 14.61 3.17 -11.00
CA PHE A 7 15.37 2.90 -9.78
C PHE A 7 16.77 3.50 -9.92
N THR A 8 17.26 4.07 -8.85
CA THR A 8 18.66 4.51 -8.72
C THR A 8 19.07 4.35 -7.26
N GLN A 9 20.37 4.24 -7.01
CA GLN A 9 20.94 4.06 -5.67
C GLN A 9 22.23 4.86 -5.51
N SER A 10 22.58 5.10 -4.25
CA SER A 10 23.82 5.77 -3.85
C SER A 10 24.65 4.83 -2.99
N PHE A 11 25.97 4.84 -3.18
CA PHE A 11 26.95 4.10 -2.38
C PHE A 11 27.88 5.01 -1.59
N ASP A 12 27.59 6.32 -1.53
CA ASP A 12 28.43 7.35 -0.91
C ASP A 12 27.62 8.31 -0.02
N ASP A 13 26.65 7.78 0.73
CA ASP A 13 25.75 8.52 1.64
C ASP A 13 24.94 9.61 0.93
N GLY A 14 24.48 9.31 -0.29
CA GLY A 14 23.60 10.20 -1.05
C GLY A 14 24.31 11.37 -1.75
N LYS A 15 25.67 11.38 -1.81
CA LYS A 15 26.44 12.44 -2.48
C LYS A 15 26.39 12.31 -4.00
N SER A 16 26.32 11.07 -4.50
CA SER A 16 26.08 10.77 -5.91
C SER A 16 25.12 9.60 -6.06
N PHE A 17 24.51 9.47 -7.24
CA PHE A 17 23.59 8.39 -7.57
C PHE A 17 24.05 7.71 -8.86
N GLU A 18 23.91 6.38 -8.89
CA GLU A 18 24.17 5.59 -10.07
C GLU A 18 23.19 5.92 -11.22
N PRO A 19 23.54 5.61 -12.48
CA PRO A 19 22.63 5.72 -13.59
C PRO A 19 21.31 4.96 -13.32
N SER A 20 20.18 5.60 -13.60
CA SER A 20 18.88 5.00 -13.32
C SER A 20 18.58 3.81 -14.23
N ILE A 21 17.93 2.78 -13.65
CA ILE A 21 17.41 1.60 -14.32
C ILE A 21 15.90 1.78 -14.51
N THR A 22 15.38 1.51 -15.71
CA THR A 22 13.94 1.51 -15.95
C THR A 22 13.32 0.20 -15.49
N ILE A 23 12.39 0.26 -14.55
CA ILE A 23 11.68 -0.89 -14.00
C ILE A 23 10.50 -1.26 -14.89
N GLY A 24 10.35 -2.56 -15.19
CA GLY A 24 9.29 -3.07 -16.07
C GLY A 24 9.37 -2.46 -17.47
N ALA A 25 10.58 -2.40 -18.03
CA ALA A 25 10.81 -1.85 -19.37
C ALA A 25 10.11 -2.64 -20.47
N GLU A 26 9.82 -3.92 -20.24
CA GLU A 26 9.06 -4.79 -21.14
C GLU A 26 7.61 -4.35 -21.33
N GLU A 27 7.10 -3.52 -20.41
CA GLU A 27 5.73 -3.01 -20.45
C GLU A 27 5.70 -1.49 -20.76
N LEU A 28 6.30 -1.12 -21.87
CA LEU A 28 6.53 0.28 -22.28
C LEU A 28 5.26 1.10 -22.51
N HIS A 29 4.10 0.48 -22.61
CA HIS A 29 2.84 1.13 -22.99
C HIS A 29 1.86 1.32 -21.83
N SER A 30 2.31 1.09 -20.59
CA SER A 30 1.50 1.29 -19.39
C SER A 30 2.06 2.40 -18.51
N GLY A 31 1.17 3.21 -17.90
CA GLY A 31 1.58 4.15 -16.88
C GLY A 31 1.79 3.44 -15.54
N LYS A 32 2.89 3.72 -14.86
CA LYS A 32 3.23 3.16 -13.56
C LYS A 32 2.95 4.19 -12.47
N TYR A 33 2.18 3.80 -11.44
CA TYR A 33 1.67 4.71 -10.41
C TYR A 33 1.72 4.05 -9.03
N PHE A 34 1.77 4.87 -7.98
CA PHE A 34 1.60 4.44 -6.59
C PHE A 34 2.53 3.30 -6.19
N GLN A 35 3.78 3.40 -6.61
CA GLN A 35 4.83 2.44 -6.32
C GLN A 35 5.22 2.45 -4.84
N HIS A 36 5.64 1.30 -4.36
CA HIS A 36 6.31 1.12 -3.08
C HIS A 36 7.49 0.16 -3.22
N MET A 37 8.44 0.27 -2.32
CA MET A 37 9.64 -0.57 -2.26
C MET A 37 9.90 -0.95 -0.80
N SER A 38 10.29 -2.20 -0.59
CA SER A 38 10.88 -2.69 0.66
C SER A 38 12.19 -3.42 0.38
N ILE A 39 13.02 -3.52 1.39
CA ILE A 39 14.28 -4.26 1.34
C ILE A 39 14.18 -5.34 2.41
N ASP A 40 14.52 -6.58 2.05
CA ASP A 40 14.53 -7.72 2.96
C ASP A 40 15.84 -7.78 3.78
N GLY A 41 15.90 -8.72 4.73
CA GLY A 41 17.05 -8.91 5.60
C GLY A 41 18.35 -9.33 4.89
N HIS A 42 18.30 -9.71 3.63
CA HIS A 42 19.46 -10.09 2.80
C HIS A 42 19.82 -9.04 1.76
N GLY A 43 19.14 -7.89 1.75
CA GLY A 43 19.35 -6.82 0.79
C GLY A 43 18.61 -7.02 -0.54
N GLY A 44 17.70 -7.97 -0.62
CA GLY A 44 16.77 -8.14 -1.74
C GLY A 44 15.81 -6.94 -1.80
N ILE A 45 15.58 -6.40 -2.99
CA ILE A 45 14.72 -5.25 -3.21
C ILE A 45 13.42 -5.71 -3.84
N HIS A 46 12.30 -5.43 -3.18
CA HIS A 46 10.95 -5.83 -3.58
C HIS A 46 10.14 -4.59 -3.95
N MET A 47 9.67 -4.52 -5.19
CA MET A 47 8.93 -3.37 -5.70
C MET A 47 7.56 -3.77 -6.22
N ALA A 48 6.53 -3.00 -5.87
CA ALA A 48 5.20 -3.16 -6.42
C ALA A 48 4.62 -1.79 -6.84
N TRP A 49 3.72 -1.81 -7.84
CA TRP A 49 3.07 -0.61 -8.36
C TRP A 49 1.72 -0.93 -8.99
N LEU A 50 0.91 0.10 -9.18
CA LEU A 50 -0.26 0.01 -10.03
C LEU A 50 0.15 0.27 -11.49
N ASP A 51 -0.23 -0.67 -12.33
CA ASP A 51 -0.03 -0.61 -13.77
C ASP A 51 -1.37 -0.42 -14.47
N GLY A 52 -1.42 0.45 -15.44
CA GLY A 52 -2.64 0.68 -16.19
C GLY A 52 -2.35 1.24 -17.58
N PRO A 53 -3.20 0.92 -18.57
CA PRO A 53 -3.06 1.51 -19.89
C PRO A 53 -3.20 3.02 -19.78
N ALA A 54 -2.15 3.73 -20.13
CA ALA A 54 -2.19 5.16 -20.28
C ALA A 54 -2.57 5.48 -21.73
N LYS A 55 -3.84 5.62 -22.03
CA LYS A 55 -4.27 6.41 -23.19
C LYS A 55 -4.55 7.82 -22.72
N MET A 56 -3.75 8.77 -23.18
CA MET A 56 -4.14 10.17 -23.13
C MET A 56 -5.00 10.46 -24.35
N ASN A 57 -6.17 11.07 -24.11
CA ASN A 57 -6.99 11.58 -25.20
C ASN A 57 -6.37 12.86 -25.83
N ALA A 58 -6.94 13.33 -26.91
CA ALA A 58 -6.47 14.52 -27.62
C ALA A 58 -6.46 15.80 -26.76
N THR A 59 -7.14 15.81 -25.61
CA THR A 59 -7.20 16.92 -24.66
C THR A 59 -6.25 16.75 -23.47
N GLY A 60 -5.40 15.70 -23.45
CA GLY A 60 -4.42 15.45 -22.41
C GLY A 60 -4.96 14.79 -21.15
N PHE A 61 -6.23 14.37 -21.14
CA PHE A 61 -6.80 13.59 -20.03
C PHE A 61 -6.61 12.10 -20.26
N MET A 62 -6.40 11.38 -19.16
CA MET A 62 -6.33 9.92 -19.18
C MET A 62 -7.68 9.35 -19.57
N GLU A 63 -7.81 8.76 -20.74
CA GLU A 63 -8.98 7.95 -21.06
C GLU A 63 -8.98 6.68 -20.24
N LYS A 64 -10.12 6.42 -19.56
CA LYS A 64 -10.38 5.09 -19.00
C LYS A 64 -10.51 4.12 -20.17
N ASP A 65 -9.47 3.38 -20.44
CA ASP A 65 -9.62 2.18 -21.25
C ASP A 65 -10.43 1.17 -20.41
N LYS A 66 -11.72 1.09 -20.71
CA LYS A 66 -12.65 0.16 -20.03
C LYS A 66 -12.32 -1.30 -20.30
N SER A 67 -11.42 -1.58 -21.23
CA SER A 67 -11.07 -2.93 -21.66
C SER A 67 -9.91 -3.56 -20.88
N ARG A 68 -9.23 -2.80 -20.00
CA ARG A 68 -8.07 -3.30 -19.25
C ARG A 68 -8.15 -2.83 -17.81
N ASP A 69 -8.27 -3.79 -16.91
CA ASP A 69 -8.19 -3.57 -15.49
C ASP A 69 -6.79 -3.13 -15.09
N ARG A 70 -6.71 -2.21 -14.13
CA ARG A 70 -5.42 -1.79 -13.58
C ARG A 70 -4.89 -2.91 -12.70
N GLY A 71 -3.73 -3.43 -13.08
CA GLY A 71 -3.07 -4.50 -12.36
C GLY A 71 -2.14 -3.99 -11.27
N VAL A 72 -1.98 -4.80 -10.23
CA VAL A 72 -0.83 -4.73 -9.31
C VAL A 72 0.29 -5.54 -9.92
N ARG A 73 1.42 -4.86 -10.15
CA ARG A 73 2.64 -5.48 -10.66
C ARG A 73 3.70 -5.54 -9.57
N TYR A 74 4.57 -6.49 -9.70
CA TYR A 74 5.68 -6.72 -8.79
C TYR A 74 6.93 -7.13 -9.56
N THR A 75 8.08 -6.72 -9.06
CA THR A 75 9.41 -7.22 -9.44
C THR A 75 10.33 -7.22 -8.24
N GLN A 76 11.45 -7.90 -8.36
CA GLN A 76 12.49 -7.92 -7.35
C GLN A 76 13.88 -7.87 -7.96
N SER A 77 14.83 -7.43 -7.15
CA SER A 77 16.27 -7.54 -7.38
C SER A 77 16.89 -8.35 -6.24
N LEU A 78 17.67 -9.35 -6.57
CA LEU A 78 18.39 -10.18 -5.58
C LEU A 78 19.91 -9.93 -5.64
N ASP A 79 20.34 -8.92 -6.38
CA ASP A 79 21.75 -8.55 -6.60
C ASP A 79 22.04 -7.10 -6.18
N GLY A 80 21.28 -6.59 -5.21
CA GLY A 80 21.45 -5.25 -4.67
C GLY A 80 21.07 -4.12 -5.65
N GLY A 81 20.10 -4.36 -6.53
CA GLY A 81 19.59 -3.35 -7.47
C GLY A 81 20.36 -3.25 -8.78
N VAL A 82 21.26 -4.20 -9.07
CA VAL A 82 22.00 -4.23 -10.35
C VAL A 82 21.07 -4.67 -11.49
N THR A 83 20.25 -5.72 -11.25
CA THR A 83 19.22 -6.17 -12.18
C THR A 83 17.90 -6.40 -11.48
N PHE A 84 16.80 -6.30 -12.23
CA PHE A 84 15.45 -6.62 -11.75
C PHE A 84 14.86 -7.74 -12.59
N GLU A 85 14.15 -8.66 -11.93
CA GLU A 85 13.47 -9.76 -12.61
C GLU A 85 12.33 -9.25 -13.50
N THR A 86 11.88 -10.10 -14.43
CA THR A 86 10.67 -9.84 -15.24
C THR A 86 9.47 -9.58 -14.33
N THR A 87 8.67 -8.58 -14.67
CA THR A 87 7.51 -8.20 -13.87
C THR A 87 6.45 -9.28 -13.82
N LYS A 88 5.81 -9.40 -12.66
CA LYS A 88 4.71 -10.33 -12.40
C LYS A 88 3.41 -9.55 -12.19
N LEU A 89 2.32 -10.01 -12.79
CA LEU A 89 0.99 -9.51 -12.47
C LEU A 89 0.48 -10.26 -11.23
N ILE A 90 0.27 -9.54 -10.13
CA ILE A 90 -0.30 -10.12 -8.90
C ILE A 90 -1.83 -10.15 -8.98
N ASP A 91 -2.45 -9.05 -9.40
CA ASP A 91 -3.91 -8.94 -9.50
C ASP A 91 -4.30 -7.94 -10.59
N ALA A 92 -5.35 -8.24 -11.33
CA ALA A 92 -5.89 -7.37 -12.37
C ALA A 92 -6.97 -6.39 -11.87
N ASN A 93 -7.49 -6.58 -10.64
CA ASN A 93 -8.64 -5.84 -10.11
C ASN A 93 -8.27 -4.88 -8.97
N ALA A 94 -7.36 -3.95 -9.23
CA ALA A 94 -6.95 -2.95 -8.25
C ALA A 94 -7.72 -1.64 -8.37
N CYS A 95 -7.99 -0.98 -7.23
CA CYS A 95 -8.46 0.39 -7.22
C CYS A 95 -7.41 1.30 -7.89
N PRO A 96 -7.81 2.10 -8.88
CA PRO A 96 -6.85 2.80 -9.75
C PRO A 96 -6.08 3.94 -9.09
N CYS A 97 -6.34 4.25 -7.85
CA CYS A 97 -5.85 5.47 -7.22
C CYS A 97 -5.43 5.30 -5.76
N CYS A 98 -5.20 4.07 -5.29
CA CYS A 98 -4.74 3.84 -3.92
C CYS A 98 -3.31 3.30 -3.92
N ASN A 99 -2.51 3.72 -2.94
CA ASN A 99 -1.12 3.31 -2.84
C ASN A 99 -1.02 1.78 -2.65
N VAL A 100 -0.11 1.17 -3.38
CA VAL A 100 0.37 -0.19 -3.13
C VAL A 100 1.43 -0.11 -2.05
N GLN A 101 1.54 -1.13 -1.21
CA GLN A 101 2.61 -1.26 -0.21
C GLN A 101 3.27 -2.63 -0.32
N THR A 102 4.52 -2.71 0.10
CA THR A 102 5.29 -3.96 0.19
C THR A 102 5.91 -4.07 1.57
N ALA A 103 6.06 -5.29 2.08
CA ALA A 103 6.91 -5.64 3.21
C ALA A 103 7.61 -6.95 2.89
N ALA A 104 8.84 -7.12 3.37
CA ALA A 104 9.61 -8.34 3.16
C ALA A 104 10.52 -8.57 4.37
N ASP A 105 10.69 -9.84 4.75
CA ASP A 105 11.62 -10.28 5.79
C ASP A 105 12.89 -10.91 5.18
N GLY A 106 13.77 -11.43 6.03
CA GLY A 106 14.94 -12.20 5.60
C GLY A 106 14.67 -13.70 5.43
N GLU A 107 13.47 -14.19 5.75
CA GLU A 107 13.11 -15.61 5.77
C GLU A 107 12.35 -16.06 4.51
N GLY A 108 12.13 -15.13 3.58
CA GLY A 108 11.48 -15.38 2.29
C GLY A 108 10.00 -15.02 2.25
N SER A 109 9.48 -14.34 3.28
CA SER A 109 8.13 -13.79 3.23
C SER A 109 8.14 -12.43 2.52
N VAL A 110 7.28 -12.28 1.53
CA VAL A 110 7.05 -11.01 0.84
C VAL A 110 5.56 -10.75 0.77
N TYR A 111 5.16 -9.57 1.19
CA TYR A 111 3.78 -9.16 1.21
C TYR A 111 3.56 -7.95 0.31
N VAL A 112 2.44 -7.95 -0.40
CA VAL A 112 1.99 -6.80 -1.19
C VAL A 112 0.56 -6.50 -0.78
N SER A 113 0.26 -5.25 -0.40
CA SER A 113 -1.08 -4.80 -0.08
C SER A 113 -1.58 -3.78 -1.11
N TRP A 114 -2.87 -3.82 -1.38
CA TRP A 114 -3.57 -2.85 -2.24
C TRP A 114 -5.06 -2.82 -1.93
N ARG A 115 -5.72 -1.81 -2.44
CA ARG A 115 -7.18 -1.75 -2.41
C ARG A 115 -7.74 -2.48 -3.62
N LYS A 116 -8.36 -3.64 -3.37
CA LYS A 116 -8.96 -4.48 -4.40
C LYS A 116 -10.42 -4.08 -4.65
N VAL A 117 -10.82 -4.17 -5.91
CA VAL A 117 -12.20 -3.93 -6.32
C VAL A 117 -12.94 -5.25 -6.40
N PHE A 118 -14.06 -5.36 -5.71
CA PHE A 118 -14.97 -6.50 -5.73
C PHE A 118 -16.32 -6.08 -6.28
N GLY A 119 -16.96 -6.95 -7.07
CA GLY A 119 -18.25 -6.65 -7.70
C GLY A 119 -18.14 -5.61 -8.82
N SER A 120 -19.28 -5.05 -9.21
CA SER A 120 -19.39 -4.08 -10.30
C SER A 120 -20.55 -3.11 -10.09
N GLY A 121 -20.51 -1.98 -10.81
CA GLY A 121 -21.58 -0.98 -10.74
C GLY A 121 -21.74 -0.36 -9.35
N ASP A 122 -22.96 -0.13 -8.92
CA ASP A 122 -23.29 0.54 -7.66
C ASP A 122 -23.10 -0.34 -6.41
N THR A 123 -22.91 -1.65 -6.58
CA THR A 123 -22.61 -2.58 -5.48
C THR A 123 -21.12 -2.84 -5.31
N GLN A 124 -20.28 -2.15 -6.06
CA GLN A 124 -18.84 -2.31 -6.00
C GLN A 124 -18.29 -1.91 -4.64
N VAL A 125 -17.54 -2.81 -3.99
CA VAL A 125 -16.79 -2.54 -2.77
C VAL A 125 -15.29 -2.53 -3.04
N ARG A 126 -14.53 -1.82 -2.20
CA ARG A 126 -13.09 -1.59 -2.36
C ARG A 126 -12.38 -1.80 -1.04
N ASP A 127 -12.15 -3.06 -0.69
CA ASP A 127 -11.50 -3.44 0.57
C ASP A 127 -9.99 -3.60 0.40
N MET A 128 -9.27 -3.43 1.50
CA MET A 128 -7.82 -3.68 1.52
C MET A 128 -7.54 -5.18 1.57
N VAL A 129 -6.59 -5.59 0.76
CA VAL A 129 -6.14 -6.99 0.67
C VAL A 129 -4.62 -7.07 0.76
N VAL A 130 -4.13 -8.25 1.13
CA VAL A 130 -2.73 -8.64 1.09
C VAL A 130 -2.58 -9.90 0.26
N ALA A 131 -1.60 -9.94 -0.64
CA ALA A 131 -1.08 -11.17 -1.21
C ALA A 131 0.28 -11.47 -0.61
N ALA A 132 0.50 -12.71 -0.23
CA ALA A 132 1.71 -13.20 0.38
C ALA A 132 2.47 -14.14 -0.57
N SER A 133 3.79 -14.05 -0.50
CA SER A 133 4.75 -15.01 -0.99
C SER A 133 5.53 -15.59 0.19
N THR A 134 5.80 -16.88 0.18
CA THR A 134 6.67 -17.58 1.14
C THR A 134 7.88 -18.21 0.46
N ASP A 135 8.18 -17.79 -0.78
CA ASP A 135 9.26 -18.32 -1.59
C ASP A 135 10.18 -17.21 -2.14
N GLY A 136 10.29 -16.10 -1.41
CA GLY A 136 11.14 -14.97 -1.76
C GLY A 136 10.60 -14.16 -2.93
N GLY A 137 9.28 -14.00 -3.04
CA GLY A 137 8.64 -13.22 -4.10
C GLY A 137 8.56 -13.93 -5.46
N LYS A 138 8.87 -15.23 -5.53
CA LYS A 138 8.80 -16.00 -6.79
C LYS A 138 7.35 -16.24 -7.19
N THR A 139 6.49 -16.61 -6.24
CA THR A 139 5.05 -16.79 -6.45
C THR A 139 4.26 -16.11 -5.35
N PHE A 140 3.05 -15.68 -5.67
CA PHE A 140 2.12 -15.07 -4.71
C PHE A 140 0.83 -15.87 -4.62
N GLY A 141 0.33 -16.05 -3.40
CA GLY A 141 -0.98 -16.62 -3.15
C GLY A 141 -2.12 -15.72 -3.60
N ALA A 142 -3.35 -16.23 -3.55
CA ALA A 142 -4.53 -15.42 -3.77
C ALA A 142 -4.63 -14.30 -2.72
N PRO A 143 -5.09 -13.09 -3.10
CA PRO A 143 -5.20 -11.99 -2.14
C PRO A 143 -6.29 -12.28 -1.09
N VAL A 144 -5.95 -12.03 0.17
CA VAL A 144 -6.80 -12.16 1.34
C VAL A 144 -7.24 -10.77 1.80
N LYS A 145 -8.51 -10.58 2.14
CA LYS A 145 -8.97 -9.34 2.78
C LYS A 145 -8.35 -9.21 4.16
N ILE A 146 -7.84 -8.01 4.49
CA ILE A 146 -7.43 -7.70 5.86
C ILE A 146 -8.67 -7.74 6.76
N TYR A 147 -9.76 -7.15 6.28
CA TYR A 147 -11.08 -7.22 6.87
C TYR A 147 -12.16 -7.02 5.82
N ASP A 148 -13.37 -7.52 6.06
CA ASP A 148 -14.52 -7.33 5.17
C ASP A 148 -15.22 -6.00 5.52
N ASP A 149 -14.60 -4.89 5.13
CA ASP A 149 -15.14 -3.56 5.43
C ASP A 149 -16.41 -3.25 4.64
N GLY A 150 -16.58 -3.83 3.46
CA GLY A 150 -17.68 -3.50 2.55
C GLY A 150 -17.62 -2.05 2.07
N PHE A 151 -16.43 -1.48 1.94
CA PHE A 151 -16.26 -0.06 1.65
C PHE A 151 -16.74 0.31 0.24
N GLN A 152 -17.88 0.95 0.16
CA GLN A 152 -18.43 1.52 -1.08
C GLN A 152 -18.03 2.99 -1.20
N PHE A 153 -17.35 3.33 -2.28
CA PHE A 153 -16.89 4.69 -2.49
C PHE A 153 -16.86 5.10 -3.96
N LYS A 154 -17.43 6.28 -4.25
CA LYS A 154 -17.41 6.90 -5.58
C LYS A 154 -16.36 8.02 -5.59
N GLY A 155 -15.07 7.66 -5.70
CA GLY A 155 -13.98 8.64 -5.67
C GLY A 155 -12.62 7.99 -5.49
N CYS A 156 -11.65 8.76 -4.99
CA CYS A 156 -10.28 8.33 -4.76
C CYS A 156 -9.86 8.69 -3.33
N VAL A 157 -9.46 7.71 -2.55
CA VAL A 157 -8.96 7.90 -1.17
C VAL A 157 -7.44 8.03 -1.08
N HIS A 158 -6.71 7.56 -2.09
CA HIS A 158 -5.25 7.63 -2.21
C HIS A 158 -4.44 7.03 -1.05
N VAL A 159 -5.08 6.27 -0.16
CA VAL A 159 -4.45 5.68 1.02
C VAL A 159 -4.27 4.18 0.80
N GLY A 160 -3.07 3.68 1.08
CA GLY A 160 -2.72 2.27 1.10
C GLY A 160 -2.89 1.64 2.48
N ALA A 161 -2.47 0.38 2.60
CA ALA A 161 -2.33 -0.32 3.88
C ALA A 161 -0.85 -0.60 4.13
N PRO A 162 -0.13 0.29 4.84
CA PRO A 162 1.26 0.07 5.20
C PRO A 162 1.39 -1.16 6.11
N MET A 163 2.53 -1.84 5.96
CA MET A 163 2.85 -3.09 6.63
C MET A 163 4.27 -3.05 7.19
N ALA A 164 4.49 -3.77 8.29
CA ALA A 164 5.79 -4.07 8.87
C ALA A 164 5.80 -5.51 9.37
N ILE A 165 6.99 -6.09 9.53
CA ILE A 165 7.16 -7.46 10.01
C ILE A 165 8.10 -7.39 11.21
N ASP A 166 7.74 -8.06 12.31
CA ASP A 166 8.57 -8.19 13.50
C ASP A 166 9.56 -9.37 13.39
N SER A 167 10.42 -9.53 14.40
CA SER A 167 11.43 -10.61 14.40
C SER A 167 10.83 -12.01 14.54
N GLU A 168 9.57 -12.14 14.97
CA GLU A 168 8.84 -13.41 15.05
C GLU A 168 8.12 -13.75 13.72
N GLY A 169 8.20 -12.86 12.74
CA GLY A 169 7.52 -13.00 11.43
C GLY A 169 6.05 -12.59 11.45
N THR A 170 5.58 -11.93 12.52
CA THR A 170 4.23 -11.38 12.56
C THR A 170 4.12 -10.22 11.57
N LEU A 171 3.14 -10.28 10.68
CA LEU A 171 2.80 -9.19 9.79
C LEU A 171 1.85 -8.21 10.51
N HIS A 172 2.29 -6.98 10.65
CA HIS A 172 1.52 -5.87 11.18
C HIS A 172 0.99 -5.02 10.03
N VAL A 173 -0.29 -4.68 10.04
CA VAL A 173 -0.91 -3.90 8.97
C VAL A 173 -1.84 -2.83 9.54
N ALA A 174 -1.80 -1.63 8.96
CA ALA A 174 -2.74 -0.57 9.27
C ALA A 174 -3.44 -0.08 7.99
N TRP A 175 -4.73 0.26 8.09
CA TRP A 175 -5.48 0.71 6.92
C TRP A 175 -6.59 1.70 7.29
N TYR A 176 -7.05 2.40 6.28
CA TYR A 176 -8.23 3.26 6.35
C TYR A 176 -9.43 2.60 5.67
N THR A 177 -10.59 2.70 6.30
CA THR A 177 -11.88 2.41 5.68
C THR A 177 -12.84 3.58 5.85
N GLY A 178 -13.61 3.88 4.81
CA GLY A 178 -14.71 4.84 4.87
C GLY A 178 -16.07 4.16 4.86
N ALA A 179 -16.16 2.89 5.25
CA ALA A 179 -17.40 2.16 5.39
C ALA A 179 -18.31 2.84 6.42
N THR A 180 -19.60 2.99 6.11
CA THR A 180 -20.53 3.83 6.85
C THR A 180 -20.59 3.53 8.35
N GLU A 181 -20.54 2.23 8.70
CA GLU A 181 -20.69 1.79 10.10
C GLU A 181 -19.38 1.72 10.87
N ARG A 182 -18.23 1.89 10.18
CA ARG A 182 -16.92 1.76 10.80
C ARG A 182 -15.87 2.66 10.15
N GLN A 183 -16.25 3.89 9.88
CA GLN A 183 -15.35 4.85 9.28
C GLN A 183 -14.16 5.13 10.21
N GLY A 184 -12.93 4.94 9.69
CA GLY A 184 -11.76 5.12 10.53
C GLY A 184 -10.49 4.48 10.01
N MET A 185 -9.49 4.49 10.88
CA MET A 185 -8.20 3.85 10.72
C MET A 185 -8.10 2.69 11.71
N TYR A 186 -7.60 1.57 11.24
CA TYR A 186 -7.53 0.32 11.97
C TYR A 186 -6.16 -0.33 11.83
N TYR A 187 -5.87 -1.22 12.76
CA TYR A 187 -4.68 -2.06 12.79
C TYR A 187 -5.09 -3.52 13.00
N ALA A 188 -4.34 -4.43 12.40
CA ALA A 188 -4.47 -5.87 12.61
C ALA A 188 -3.12 -6.56 12.41
N THR A 189 -3.04 -7.82 12.86
CA THR A 189 -1.87 -8.67 12.69
C THR A 189 -2.21 -9.97 11.98
N SER A 190 -1.20 -10.58 11.38
CA SER A 190 -1.26 -11.96 10.88
C SER A 190 -0.03 -12.71 11.33
N THR A 191 -0.23 -13.91 11.93
CA THR A 191 0.83 -14.83 12.36
C THR A 191 0.89 -16.10 11.48
N ASP A 192 0.17 -16.11 10.37
CA ASP A 192 0.02 -17.25 9.47
C ASP A 192 0.39 -16.92 8.02
N ASN A 193 1.36 -16.02 7.86
CA ASN A 193 1.83 -15.52 6.55
C ASN A 193 0.72 -14.88 5.71
N GLY A 194 -0.13 -14.05 6.33
CA GLY A 194 -1.16 -13.30 5.64
C GLY A 194 -2.37 -14.12 5.18
N GLN A 195 -2.55 -15.35 5.69
CA GLN A 195 -3.70 -16.19 5.36
C GLN A 195 -4.95 -15.79 6.14
N SER A 196 -4.77 -15.22 7.32
CA SER A 196 -5.84 -14.62 8.12
C SER A 196 -5.30 -13.43 8.93
N PHE A 197 -6.22 -12.58 9.41
CA PHE A 197 -5.89 -11.40 10.20
C PHE A 197 -6.69 -11.40 11.50
N SER A 198 -6.11 -10.79 12.55
CA SER A 198 -6.80 -10.57 13.82
C SER A 198 -8.01 -9.63 13.64
N GLU A 199 -8.89 -9.60 14.64
CA GLU A 199 -9.93 -8.57 14.71
C GLU A 199 -9.31 -7.17 14.68
N PRO A 200 -9.91 -6.21 13.94
CA PRO A 200 -9.39 -4.86 13.81
C PRO A 200 -9.36 -4.08 15.11
N MET A 201 -8.19 -3.63 15.51
CA MET A 201 -8.03 -2.65 16.60
C MET A 201 -8.21 -1.23 16.05
N PRO A 202 -9.08 -0.39 16.62
CA PRO A 202 -9.26 0.98 16.16
C PRO A 202 -8.05 1.87 16.53
N ILE A 203 -7.53 2.61 15.56
CA ILE A 203 -6.51 3.67 15.75
C ILE A 203 -7.22 5.03 15.92
N LEU A 204 -8.12 5.33 15.00
CA LEU A 204 -8.89 6.56 14.95
C LEU A 204 -10.26 6.26 14.35
N THR A 205 -11.33 6.52 15.08
CA THR A 205 -12.71 6.32 14.63
C THR A 205 -13.57 7.53 14.97
N GLY A 206 -14.68 7.72 14.27
CA GLY A 206 -15.61 8.79 14.51
C GLY A 206 -16.70 8.85 13.45
N ASP A 207 -17.66 9.75 13.60
CA ASP A 207 -18.74 9.98 12.66
C ASP A 207 -18.24 10.44 11.28
N TRP A 208 -17.06 11.02 11.27
CA TRP A 208 -16.37 11.40 10.05
C TRP A 208 -14.85 11.38 10.27
N VAL A 209 -14.18 10.43 9.62
CA VAL A 209 -12.73 10.32 9.57
C VAL A 209 -12.30 10.45 8.10
N PRO A 210 -11.64 11.55 7.71
CA PRO A 210 -11.17 11.68 6.34
C PRO A 210 -10.05 10.67 6.06
N PRO A 211 -9.87 10.25 4.80
CA PRO A 211 -8.75 9.40 4.44
C PRO A 211 -7.44 10.19 4.58
N GLN A 212 -6.67 9.84 5.57
CA GLN A 212 -5.36 10.41 5.84
C GLN A 212 -4.28 9.32 5.83
N ARG A 213 -3.03 9.74 5.82
CA ARG A 213 -1.89 8.83 5.78
C ARG A 213 -1.69 8.16 7.13
N ILE A 214 -1.37 6.88 7.04
CA ILE A 214 -0.91 6.06 8.15
C ILE A 214 0.46 5.53 7.77
N PHE A 215 1.34 5.42 8.75
CA PHE A 215 2.62 4.74 8.65
C PHE A 215 2.75 3.74 9.78
N ILE A 216 3.44 2.65 9.53
CA ILE A 216 3.76 1.62 10.51
C ILE A 216 5.22 1.24 10.37
N THR A 217 5.89 1.01 11.47
CA THR A 217 7.23 0.44 11.51
C THR A 217 7.37 -0.42 12.76
N VAL A 218 8.31 -1.35 12.71
CA VAL A 218 8.78 -2.14 13.85
C VAL A 218 10.22 -1.73 14.08
N ASP A 219 10.58 -1.43 15.32
CA ASP A 219 11.95 -1.10 15.68
C ASP A 219 12.76 -2.35 16.04
N ASN A 220 14.04 -2.18 16.41
CA ASN A 220 14.95 -3.29 16.73
C ASN A 220 14.58 -4.05 18.02
N ASP A 221 13.70 -3.49 18.84
CA ASP A 221 13.18 -4.10 20.06
C ASP A 221 11.79 -4.72 19.85
N ASP A 222 11.39 -4.91 18.58
CA ASP A 222 10.07 -5.39 18.14
C ASP A 222 8.90 -4.51 18.60
N THR A 223 9.17 -3.26 18.93
CA THR A 223 8.11 -2.32 19.24
C THR A 223 7.44 -1.83 17.96
N VAL A 224 6.15 -2.02 17.88
CA VAL A 224 5.34 -1.53 16.75
C VAL A 224 4.98 -0.06 16.97
N TRP A 225 5.33 0.78 16.00
CA TRP A 225 5.02 2.20 15.98
C TRP A 225 4.03 2.53 14.87
N LEU A 226 2.99 3.24 15.23
CA LEU A 226 2.01 3.81 14.31
C LEU A 226 2.12 5.33 14.32
N THR A 227 2.11 5.92 13.13
CA THR A 227 2.04 7.39 12.97
C THR A 227 0.95 7.72 11.97
N TRP A 228 0.06 8.65 12.31
CA TRP A 228 -1.05 9.03 11.43
C TRP A 228 -1.34 10.52 11.47
N GLU A 229 -2.00 10.98 10.43
CA GLU A 229 -2.57 12.32 10.37
C GLU A 229 -4.02 12.26 10.90
N ASP A 230 -4.36 13.13 11.85
CA ASP A 230 -5.71 13.28 12.38
C ASP A 230 -6.28 14.65 11.99
N ALA A 231 -7.29 14.64 11.15
CA ALA A 231 -8.02 15.81 10.70
C ALA A 231 -9.48 15.84 11.21
N THR A 232 -9.82 15.01 12.21
CA THR A 232 -11.20 14.90 12.73
C THR A 232 -11.67 16.15 13.46
N GLY A 233 -10.74 16.96 13.99
CA GLY A 233 -11.05 18.22 14.70
C GLY A 233 -11.46 19.39 13.80
N LEU A 234 -11.51 19.20 12.50
CA LEU A 234 -11.92 20.24 11.55
C LEU A 234 -13.42 20.50 11.62
N SER A 235 -13.80 21.76 11.43
CA SER A 235 -15.20 22.15 11.45
C SER A 235 -16.01 21.44 10.36
N THR A 236 -17.28 21.15 10.66
CA THR A 236 -18.20 20.44 9.76
C THR A 236 -18.43 21.14 8.42
N ASN A 237 -18.14 22.43 8.31
CA ASN A 237 -18.24 23.21 7.07
C ASN A 237 -17.07 22.96 6.12
N GLU A 238 -16.00 22.33 6.62
CA GLU A 238 -14.77 22.01 5.88
C GLU A 238 -14.63 20.52 5.53
N LYS A 239 -15.70 19.75 5.65
CA LYS A 239 -15.78 18.33 5.23
C LYS A 239 -15.59 18.19 3.73
N SER A 240 -14.53 18.76 3.21
CA SER A 240 -14.14 18.63 1.82
C SER A 240 -12.94 17.69 1.72
N TRP A 241 -12.99 16.81 0.73
CA TRP A 241 -11.92 15.91 0.35
C TRP A 241 -10.67 16.63 -0.21
N ARG A 242 -10.56 17.93 -0.04
CA ARG A 242 -9.46 18.71 -0.61
C ARG A 242 -8.25 18.62 0.31
N TYR A 243 -7.23 17.92 -0.15
CA TYR A 243 -5.89 18.03 0.38
C TYR A 243 -5.46 19.51 0.36
N GLY A 244 -5.06 20.05 1.49
CA GLY A 244 -4.31 21.30 1.54
C GLY A 244 -4.83 22.41 2.45
N ASP A 245 -6.10 22.40 2.86
CA ASP A 245 -6.65 23.51 3.66
C ASP A 245 -6.85 23.15 5.15
N THR A 246 -6.38 21.98 5.58
CA THR A 246 -6.67 21.43 6.90
C THR A 246 -5.42 21.35 7.75
N GLN A 247 -5.47 21.89 8.95
CA GLN A 247 -4.45 21.64 9.97
C GLN A 247 -4.66 20.23 10.56
N ALA A 248 -4.14 19.22 9.87
CA ALA A 248 -4.04 17.89 10.45
C ALA A 248 -2.97 17.88 11.55
N LEU A 249 -3.28 17.22 12.66
CA LEU A 249 -2.28 16.91 13.68
C LEU A 249 -1.64 15.57 13.37
N ILE A 250 -0.35 15.44 13.70
CA ILE A 250 0.36 14.18 13.58
C ILE A 250 0.40 13.53 14.96
N PHE A 251 -0.03 12.29 15.04
CA PHE A 251 0.03 11.47 16.23
C PHE A 251 0.95 10.28 16.02
N THR A 252 1.61 9.87 17.10
CA THR A 252 2.43 8.67 17.15
C THR A 252 2.03 7.86 18.37
N ALA A 253 2.00 6.54 18.22
CA ALA A 253 1.70 5.61 19.30
C ALA A 253 2.46 4.31 19.13
N GLN A 254 2.65 3.61 20.24
CA GLN A 254 3.12 2.22 20.29
C GLN A 254 1.92 1.29 20.38
N VAL A 255 2.05 0.09 19.82
CA VAL A 255 1.14 -1.01 20.10
C VAL A 255 1.83 -1.91 21.16
N ILE A 256 1.25 -1.95 22.35
CA ILE A 256 1.75 -2.75 23.48
C ILE A 256 0.61 -3.61 23.99
N ASP A 257 0.81 -4.91 24.08
CA ASP A 257 -0.18 -5.90 24.56
C ASP A 257 -1.56 -5.77 23.86
N GLY A 258 -1.54 -5.41 22.57
CA GLY A 258 -2.76 -5.22 21.77
C GLY A 258 -3.50 -3.91 22.07
N GLU A 259 -2.90 -2.97 22.79
CA GLU A 259 -3.44 -1.65 23.07
C GLU A 259 -2.59 -0.54 22.42
N LEU A 260 -3.25 0.57 22.07
CA LEU A 260 -2.60 1.74 21.48
C LEU A 260 -2.17 2.70 22.59
N ILE A 261 -0.88 2.80 22.83
CA ILE A 261 -0.30 3.71 23.83
C ILE A 261 0.25 4.93 23.10
N ARG A 262 -0.43 6.05 23.23
CA ARG A 262 -0.01 7.32 22.63
C ARG A 262 1.22 7.88 23.31
N ALA A 263 2.19 8.31 22.52
CA ALA A 263 3.41 8.95 23.00
C ALA A 263 3.15 10.41 23.41
#